data_cebb39a3e55c414eac924c17b61b2bb7
#
_entry.id   cebb39a3e55c414eac924c17b61b2bb7
#
_cell.length_a   1.000
_cell.length_b   1.000
_cell.length_c   1.000
_cell.angle_alpha   90.00
_cell.angle_beta   90.00
_cell.angle_gamma   90.00
#
_symmetry.space_group_name_H-M   'P 1'
#
loop_
_entity.id
_entity.type
_entity.pdbx_description
1 polymer ?
#
loop_
_entity_poly.entity_id
_entity_poly.type
_entity_poly.pdbx_seq_one_letter_code
_entity_poly.pdbx_strand_id
1 'polypeptide(L)'
;CYDLSGTKIAGDLTSDTYALKDGDQMLGIGYVIESYGLITNKTLLEKAGYTVDDIKSFDDLKKVAEDITARKDELGFSAFTSAGMDGSSDWRYKTHLANLPVYFEYQEDGISTTDAIKGTYLDNYKQIWDLYITDSTCDPTLLASKTGNDAVAEFVGKKAVFYQNGTWAYNDVKDLGDDNLGMLPIYIGAEGEENQGLCTGSENFWCVNNTSSDEDIQATLDFLYWCVTSEAGTSAMADKMGFVIPFKKAKDSTNPLITIANQYVADGKTSVDWCFSTMPSEEWKNGVGSALTAYAAGTGSWDDVVTAL
;
A
#
# COMPACT_ATOMS: atom_id res chain seq x y z
N CYS A 1 -8.29 11.33 -22.73
CA CYS A 1 -6.86 11.02 -22.89
C CYS A 1 -6.55 10.70 -24.35
N TYR A 2 -5.29 10.88 -24.75
CA TYR A 2 -4.78 10.41 -26.06
C TYR A 2 -4.67 8.87 -26.02
N ASP A 3 -5.01 8.21 -27.11
CA ASP A 3 -4.85 6.77 -27.22
C ASP A 3 -3.37 6.41 -27.41
N LEU A 4 -2.80 5.75 -26.43
CA LEU A 4 -1.41 5.35 -26.41
C LEU A 4 -1.15 4.01 -27.13
N SER A 5 -2.20 3.33 -27.60
CA SER A 5 -2.09 2.09 -28.36
C SER A 5 -1.17 2.29 -29.57
N GLY A 6 -0.24 1.38 -29.81
CA GLY A 6 0.71 1.47 -30.91
C GLY A 6 1.85 2.49 -30.76
N THR A 7 1.92 3.26 -29.69
CA THR A 7 3.06 4.12 -29.38
C THR A 7 4.30 3.32 -28.97
N LYS A 8 5.48 3.94 -29.11
CA LYS A 8 6.75 3.30 -28.71
C LYS A 8 6.77 2.94 -27.22
N ILE A 9 6.22 3.84 -26.38
CA ILE A 9 6.22 3.60 -24.92
C ILE A 9 5.29 2.45 -24.54
N ALA A 10 4.12 2.33 -25.16
CA ALA A 10 3.22 1.20 -24.96
C ALA A 10 3.89 -0.14 -25.36
N GLY A 11 4.62 -0.13 -26.49
CA GLY A 11 5.36 -1.31 -26.95
C GLY A 11 6.54 -1.71 -26.06
N ASP A 12 6.98 -0.85 -25.14
CA ASP A 12 8.09 -1.12 -24.21
C ASP A 12 7.62 -1.62 -22.82
N LEU A 13 6.32 -1.62 -22.54
CA LEU A 13 5.75 -2.24 -21.34
C LEU A 13 6.11 -3.74 -21.25
N THR A 14 6.32 -4.21 -20.03
CA THR A 14 6.56 -5.64 -19.74
C THR A 14 5.26 -6.44 -19.64
N SER A 15 4.14 -5.79 -19.33
CA SER A 15 2.82 -6.42 -19.20
C SER A 15 1.70 -5.40 -19.42
N ASP A 16 0.62 -5.83 -20.04
CA ASP A 16 -0.63 -5.06 -20.20
C ASP A 16 -1.36 -4.78 -18.87
N THR A 17 -0.99 -5.47 -17.79
CA THR A 17 -1.49 -5.22 -16.42
C THR A 17 -1.24 -3.77 -15.98
N TYR A 18 -0.20 -3.13 -16.51
CA TYR A 18 0.17 -1.75 -16.16
C TYR A 18 -0.43 -0.71 -17.14
N ALA A 19 -1.47 -1.06 -17.87
CA ALA A 19 -2.17 -0.17 -18.80
C ALA A 19 -3.60 0.09 -18.32
N LEU A 20 -4.02 1.36 -18.34
CA LEU A 20 -5.43 1.72 -18.22
C LEU A 20 -6.06 1.62 -19.60
N LYS A 21 -7.05 0.75 -19.75
CA LYS A 21 -7.74 0.49 -21.01
C LYS A 21 -9.22 0.86 -20.93
N ASP A 22 -9.74 1.36 -22.04
CA ASP A 22 -11.18 1.49 -22.31
C ASP A 22 -11.45 0.84 -23.67
N GLY A 23 -12.05 -0.32 -23.67
CA GLY A 23 -12.13 -1.18 -24.84
C GLY A 23 -10.74 -1.51 -25.39
N ASP A 24 -10.52 -1.20 -26.68
CA ASP A 24 -9.23 -1.44 -27.35
C ASP A 24 -8.23 -0.28 -27.17
N GLN A 25 -8.63 0.83 -26.54
CA GLN A 25 -7.79 2.01 -26.35
C GLN A 25 -6.97 1.89 -25.06
N MET A 26 -5.71 2.33 -25.12
CA MET A 26 -4.84 2.48 -23.96
C MET A 26 -4.80 3.97 -23.58
N LEU A 27 -5.49 4.33 -22.50
CA LEU A 27 -5.66 5.71 -22.06
C LEU A 27 -4.61 6.15 -21.02
N GLY A 28 -3.91 5.22 -20.43
CA GLY A 28 -2.84 5.50 -19.47
C GLY A 28 -1.84 4.36 -19.35
N ILE A 29 -0.62 4.69 -18.93
CA ILE A 29 0.47 3.73 -18.73
C ILE A 29 1.01 3.91 -17.32
N GLY A 30 0.97 2.85 -16.51
CA GLY A 30 1.60 2.80 -15.20
C GLY A 30 3.12 3.01 -15.34
N TYR A 31 3.67 3.91 -14.55
CA TYR A 31 5.11 4.22 -14.62
C TYR A 31 5.90 3.75 -13.39
N VAL A 32 5.24 3.20 -12.41
CA VAL A 32 5.87 2.64 -11.20
C VAL A 32 5.09 1.44 -10.70
N ILE A 33 5.80 0.41 -10.26
CA ILE A 33 5.25 -0.72 -9.48
C ILE A 33 5.63 -0.47 -8.03
N GLU A 34 4.65 -0.55 -7.15
CA GLU A 34 4.85 -0.32 -5.72
C GLU A 34 4.25 -1.47 -4.92
N SER A 35 4.82 -1.69 -3.74
CA SER A 35 4.31 -2.67 -2.79
C SER A 35 4.10 -2.02 -1.45
N TYR A 36 3.05 -2.41 -0.72
CA TYR A 36 2.83 -1.98 0.65
C TYR A 36 2.50 -3.15 1.57
N GLY A 37 2.72 -2.90 2.85
CA GLY A 37 2.52 -3.82 3.94
C GLY A 37 2.78 -3.13 5.27
N LEU A 38 3.34 -3.86 6.22
CA LEU A 38 3.80 -3.36 7.51
C LEU A 38 5.32 -3.19 7.47
N ILE A 39 5.80 -1.97 7.27
CA ILE A 39 7.23 -1.66 7.45
C ILE A 39 7.56 -1.91 8.92
N THR A 40 8.59 -2.71 9.16
CA THR A 40 8.90 -3.27 10.48
C THR A 40 10.26 -2.79 10.97
N ASN A 41 10.33 -2.30 12.21
CA ASN A 41 11.57 -2.06 12.91
C ASN A 41 12.02 -3.37 13.57
N LYS A 42 12.95 -4.08 12.93
CA LYS A 42 13.42 -5.41 13.39
C LYS A 42 14.07 -5.35 14.77
N THR A 43 14.83 -4.30 15.07
CA THR A 43 15.48 -4.14 16.38
C THR A 43 14.45 -4.03 17.52
N LEU A 44 13.34 -3.31 17.30
CA LEU A 44 12.29 -3.23 18.32
C LEU A 44 11.51 -4.54 18.43
N LEU A 45 11.26 -5.21 17.31
CA LEU A 45 10.59 -6.51 17.28
C LEU A 45 11.43 -7.56 18.06
N GLU A 46 12.75 -7.62 17.83
CA GLU A 46 13.69 -8.49 18.54
C GLU A 46 13.75 -8.14 20.03
N LYS A 47 13.72 -6.85 20.39
CA LYS A 47 13.66 -6.41 21.79
C LYS A 47 12.38 -6.89 22.49
N ALA A 48 11.28 -7.03 21.76
CA ALA A 48 10.04 -7.62 22.25
C ALA A 48 10.10 -9.16 22.33
N GLY A 49 11.12 -9.79 21.75
CA GLY A 49 11.33 -11.25 21.77
C GLY A 49 10.80 -11.97 20.54
N TYR A 50 10.58 -11.26 19.44
CA TYR A 50 10.04 -11.78 18.19
C TYR A 50 10.93 -11.42 16.99
N THR A 51 10.72 -12.14 15.89
CA THR A 51 11.30 -11.86 14.58
C THR A 51 10.20 -11.76 13.53
N VAL A 52 10.53 -11.31 12.33
CA VAL A 52 9.57 -11.27 11.21
C VAL A 52 9.07 -12.69 10.85
N ASP A 53 9.87 -13.71 11.08
CA ASP A 53 9.52 -15.11 10.79
C ASP A 53 8.47 -15.70 11.75
N ASP A 54 8.22 -15.05 12.88
CA ASP A 54 7.19 -15.43 13.84
C ASP A 54 5.80 -14.94 13.46
N ILE A 55 5.66 -14.14 12.38
CA ILE A 55 4.39 -13.52 11.96
C ILE A 55 4.07 -13.98 10.54
N LYS A 56 3.13 -14.92 10.42
CA LYS A 56 2.72 -15.55 9.14
C LYS A 56 1.21 -15.58 8.95
N SER A 57 0.46 -15.04 9.91
CA SER A 57 -1.00 -14.96 9.89
C SER A 57 -1.49 -13.78 10.71
N PHE A 58 -2.78 -13.46 10.62
CA PHE A 58 -3.41 -12.47 11.47
C PHE A 58 -3.31 -12.83 12.95
N ASP A 59 -3.48 -14.11 13.30
CA ASP A 59 -3.40 -14.56 14.69
C ASP A 59 -1.99 -14.35 15.28
N ASP A 60 -0.95 -14.58 14.47
CA ASP A 60 0.44 -14.29 14.89
C ASP A 60 0.65 -12.79 15.09
N LEU A 61 0.20 -11.97 14.11
CA LEU A 61 0.31 -10.50 14.19
C LEU A 61 -0.42 -9.96 15.43
N LYS A 62 -1.64 -10.42 15.66
CA LYS A 62 -2.46 -10.04 16.81
C LYS A 62 -1.76 -10.41 18.12
N LYS A 63 -1.29 -11.65 18.24
CA LYS A 63 -0.56 -12.11 19.43
C LYS A 63 0.65 -11.23 19.72
N VAL A 64 1.44 -10.91 18.71
CA VAL A 64 2.64 -10.07 18.86
C VAL A 64 2.25 -8.63 19.25
N ALA A 65 1.23 -8.06 18.61
CA ALA A 65 0.78 -6.69 18.88
C ALA A 65 0.21 -6.56 20.29
N GLU A 66 -0.66 -7.48 20.72
CA GLU A 66 -1.24 -7.49 22.07
C GLU A 66 -0.16 -7.70 23.16
N ASP A 67 0.84 -8.57 22.93
CA ASP A 67 1.94 -8.77 23.88
C ASP A 67 2.82 -7.51 24.01
N ILE A 68 3.16 -6.85 22.89
CA ILE A 68 3.88 -5.58 22.92
C ILE A 68 3.10 -4.52 23.68
N THR A 69 1.80 -4.40 23.41
CA THR A 69 0.90 -3.46 24.09
C THR A 69 0.81 -3.71 25.58
N ALA A 70 0.70 -4.98 25.99
CA ALA A 70 0.67 -5.34 27.41
C ALA A 70 1.96 -4.97 28.15
N ARG A 71 3.09 -4.95 27.44
CA ARG A 71 4.43 -4.62 27.98
C ARG A 71 4.93 -3.23 27.55
N LYS A 72 4.08 -2.38 26.98
CA LYS A 72 4.52 -1.10 26.40
C LYS A 72 5.30 -0.19 27.36
N ASP A 73 4.94 -0.20 28.64
CA ASP A 73 5.62 0.62 29.65
C ASP A 73 7.04 0.11 29.95
N GLU A 74 7.23 -1.21 29.91
CA GLU A 74 8.55 -1.87 30.05
C GLU A 74 9.39 -1.67 28.78
N LEU A 75 8.79 -1.89 27.61
CA LEU A 75 9.47 -1.86 26.33
C LEU A 75 9.79 -0.44 25.88
N GLY A 76 8.94 0.54 26.21
CA GLY A 76 9.06 1.94 25.83
C GLY A 76 8.54 2.26 24.43
N PHE A 77 7.77 1.34 23.80
CA PHE A 77 7.15 1.49 22.48
C PHE A 77 5.85 0.68 22.37
N SER A 78 5.04 1.01 21.37
CA SER A 78 3.79 0.33 21.00
C SER A 78 4.00 -0.61 19.81
N ALA A 79 2.99 -1.43 19.48
CA ALA A 79 3.04 -2.27 18.31
C ALA A 79 2.97 -1.44 17.02
N PHE A 80 1.94 -0.60 16.85
CA PHE A 80 1.74 0.18 15.64
C PHE A 80 1.98 1.69 15.87
N THR A 81 2.37 2.38 14.80
CA THR A 81 2.25 3.84 14.73
C THR A 81 0.79 4.24 14.80
N SER A 82 0.50 5.50 15.10
CA SER A 82 -0.88 6.02 15.00
C SER A 82 -1.43 5.81 13.60
N ALA A 83 -2.68 5.34 13.54
CA ALA A 83 -3.45 5.27 12.30
C ALA A 83 -3.96 6.68 11.98
N GLY A 84 -3.14 7.49 11.31
CA GLY A 84 -3.49 8.87 10.98
C GLY A 84 -4.68 8.93 10.03
N MET A 85 -5.77 9.55 10.48
CA MET A 85 -7.04 9.69 9.76
C MET A 85 -7.36 11.15 9.40
N ASP A 86 -6.36 12.03 9.42
CA ASP A 86 -6.52 13.34 8.81
C ASP A 86 -6.68 13.21 7.28
N GLY A 87 -7.36 14.16 6.62
CA GLY A 87 -7.71 14.06 5.20
C GLY A 87 -6.53 13.95 4.23
N SER A 88 -5.29 14.15 4.68
CA SER A 88 -4.08 13.94 3.88
C SER A 88 -3.47 12.55 4.02
N SER A 89 -3.88 11.77 5.01
CA SER A 89 -3.20 10.53 5.43
C SER A 89 -4.11 9.30 5.52
N ASP A 90 -5.42 9.50 5.54
CA ASP A 90 -6.46 8.47 5.71
C ASP A 90 -6.52 7.44 4.58
N TRP A 91 -5.94 7.76 3.40
CA TRP A 91 -5.84 6.84 2.25
C TRP A 91 -5.23 5.49 2.60
N ARG A 92 -4.31 5.45 3.58
CA ARG A 92 -3.68 4.19 4.04
C ARG A 92 -4.70 3.20 4.60
N TYR A 93 -5.82 3.67 5.12
CA TYR A 93 -6.84 2.85 5.77
C TYR A 93 -8.14 2.77 4.98
N LYS A 94 -8.65 3.89 4.46
CA LYS A 94 -9.89 3.93 3.68
C LYS A 94 -9.78 3.29 2.30
N THR A 95 -8.56 3.16 1.75
CA THR A 95 -8.31 2.51 0.45
C THR A 95 -7.33 1.35 0.56
N HIS A 96 -6.12 1.57 1.06
CA HIS A 96 -5.08 0.54 1.09
C HIS A 96 -5.41 -0.61 2.03
N LEU A 97 -5.94 -0.35 3.22
CA LEU A 97 -6.41 -1.42 4.10
C LEU A 97 -7.71 -2.05 3.58
N ALA A 98 -8.66 -1.22 3.07
CA ALA A 98 -9.90 -1.69 2.48
C ALA A 98 -9.68 -2.53 1.19
N ASN A 99 -8.52 -2.40 0.55
CA ASN A 99 -8.15 -3.23 -0.59
C ASN A 99 -8.16 -4.73 -0.26
N LEU A 100 -7.77 -5.12 0.95
CA LEU A 100 -7.66 -6.53 1.31
C LEU A 100 -9.02 -7.25 1.33
N PRO A 101 -10.06 -6.78 2.07
CA PRO A 101 -11.36 -7.44 2.03
C PRO A 101 -11.96 -7.46 0.64
N VAL A 102 -11.76 -6.43 -0.19
CA VAL A 102 -12.22 -6.40 -1.59
C VAL A 102 -11.48 -7.44 -2.43
N TYR A 103 -10.17 -7.50 -2.31
CA TYR A 103 -9.34 -8.48 -3.03
C TYR A 103 -9.75 -9.92 -2.71
N PHE A 104 -9.87 -10.28 -1.43
CA PHE A 104 -10.23 -11.65 -1.05
C PHE A 104 -11.64 -12.02 -1.52
N GLU A 105 -12.60 -11.10 -1.47
CA GLU A 105 -13.94 -11.32 -2.03
C GLU A 105 -13.87 -11.55 -3.54
N TYR A 106 -13.07 -10.77 -4.26
CA TYR A 106 -12.89 -10.95 -5.71
C TYR A 106 -12.26 -12.30 -6.04
N GLN A 107 -11.28 -12.76 -5.25
CA GLN A 107 -10.67 -14.07 -5.45
C GLN A 107 -11.66 -15.20 -5.21
N GLU A 108 -12.47 -15.14 -4.14
CA GLU A 108 -13.50 -16.13 -3.83
C GLU A 108 -14.58 -16.21 -4.94
N ASP A 109 -14.98 -15.05 -5.44
CA ASP A 109 -16.03 -14.96 -6.48
C ASP A 109 -15.48 -15.20 -7.90
N GLY A 110 -14.18 -15.22 -8.11
CA GLY A 110 -13.54 -15.35 -9.41
C GLY A 110 -13.80 -14.16 -10.34
N ILE A 111 -13.88 -12.94 -9.76
CA ILE A 111 -14.12 -11.67 -10.48
C ILE A 111 -12.97 -10.70 -10.29
N SER A 112 -12.93 -9.62 -11.05
CA SER A 112 -11.95 -8.54 -10.93
C SER A 112 -12.59 -7.16 -10.75
N THR A 113 -13.91 -7.08 -10.82
CA THR A 113 -14.70 -5.86 -10.64
C THR A 113 -16.12 -6.20 -10.27
N THR A 114 -16.81 -5.29 -9.56
CA THR A 114 -18.25 -5.39 -9.25
C THR A 114 -18.84 -4.00 -9.08
N ASP A 115 -20.14 -3.85 -9.30
CA ASP A 115 -20.87 -2.62 -8.99
C ASP A 115 -21.15 -2.45 -7.49
N ALA A 116 -21.08 -3.56 -6.71
CA ALA A 116 -21.24 -3.56 -5.25
C ALA A 116 -20.57 -4.80 -4.66
N ILE A 117 -19.81 -4.62 -3.59
CA ILE A 117 -19.23 -5.71 -2.82
C ILE A 117 -20.33 -6.43 -2.01
N LYS A 118 -20.15 -7.72 -1.74
CA LYS A 118 -21.03 -8.51 -0.87
C LYS A 118 -20.75 -8.28 0.62
N GLY A 119 -19.52 -7.88 0.92
CA GLY A 119 -19.06 -7.69 2.28
C GLY A 119 -18.62 -8.97 3.00
N THR A 120 -18.23 -10.01 2.25
CA THR A 120 -17.81 -11.30 2.82
C THR A 120 -16.68 -11.16 3.83
N TYR A 121 -15.73 -10.24 3.61
CA TYR A 121 -14.55 -10.05 4.45
C TYR A 121 -14.59 -8.78 5.31
N LEU A 122 -15.77 -8.20 5.58
CA LEU A 122 -15.88 -6.98 6.41
C LEU A 122 -15.59 -7.24 7.89
N ASP A 123 -15.84 -8.44 8.40
CA ASP A 123 -15.42 -8.81 9.76
C ASP A 123 -13.89 -8.92 9.85
N ASN A 124 -13.22 -9.38 8.80
CA ASN A 124 -11.76 -9.40 8.69
C ASN A 124 -11.19 -7.97 8.66
N TYR A 125 -11.86 -7.06 7.93
CA TYR A 125 -11.50 -5.64 7.92
C TYR A 125 -11.65 -5.00 9.31
N LYS A 126 -12.73 -5.35 10.01
CA LYS A 126 -12.95 -4.87 11.39
C LYS A 126 -11.83 -5.29 12.32
N GLN A 127 -11.46 -6.58 12.32
CA GLN A 127 -10.49 -7.10 13.27
C GLN A 127 -9.09 -6.50 13.09
N ILE A 128 -8.65 -6.26 11.86
CA ILE A 128 -7.36 -5.59 11.63
C ILE A 128 -7.45 -4.10 11.97
N TRP A 129 -8.57 -3.43 11.71
CA TRP A 129 -8.78 -2.05 12.12
C TRP A 129 -8.81 -1.90 13.64
N ASP A 130 -9.52 -2.79 14.34
CA ASP A 130 -9.53 -2.85 15.80
C ASP A 130 -8.11 -2.98 16.36
N LEU A 131 -7.28 -3.83 15.76
CA LEU A 131 -5.89 -4.02 16.18
C LEU A 131 -5.08 -2.72 16.02
N TYR A 132 -5.22 -2.01 14.93
CA TYR A 132 -4.55 -0.72 14.73
C TYR A 132 -4.98 0.35 15.74
N ILE A 133 -6.26 0.42 16.10
CA ILE A 133 -6.74 1.44 17.03
C ILE A 133 -6.46 1.12 18.50
N THR A 134 -6.32 -0.16 18.86
CA THR A 134 -6.04 -0.59 20.24
C THR A 134 -4.56 -0.67 20.57
N ASP A 135 -3.71 -1.05 19.61
CA ASP A 135 -2.30 -1.38 19.82
C ASP A 135 -1.33 -0.36 19.22
N SER A 136 -1.82 0.87 19.01
CA SER A 136 -1.03 1.97 18.46
C SER A 136 -0.46 2.93 19.51
N THR A 137 0.32 3.89 19.03
CA THR A 137 1.00 4.91 19.83
C THR A 137 0.06 5.96 20.41
N CYS A 138 -1.15 6.12 19.90
CA CYS A 138 -2.05 7.20 20.32
C CYS A 138 -3.46 6.72 20.71
N ASP A 139 -4.16 7.57 21.45
CA ASP A 139 -5.58 7.38 21.77
C ASP A 139 -6.42 7.41 20.47
N PRO A 140 -7.31 6.42 20.24
CA PRO A 140 -8.15 6.36 19.05
C PRO A 140 -9.02 7.60 18.82
N THR A 141 -9.37 8.34 19.86
CA THR A 141 -10.15 9.59 19.76
C THR A 141 -9.37 10.73 19.07
N LEU A 142 -8.07 10.60 18.93
CA LEU A 142 -7.20 11.60 18.32
C LEU A 142 -6.86 11.34 16.86
N LEU A 143 -7.31 10.23 16.28
CA LEU A 143 -6.93 9.81 14.92
C LEU A 143 -7.25 10.83 13.83
N ALA A 144 -8.39 11.56 13.96
CA ALA A 144 -8.78 12.62 13.02
C ALA A 144 -7.74 13.76 12.90
N SER A 145 -6.90 13.94 13.92
CA SER A 145 -5.84 14.98 13.94
C SER A 145 -4.44 14.42 13.67
N LYS A 146 -4.30 13.11 13.54
CA LYS A 146 -3.01 12.46 13.26
C LYS A 146 -2.73 12.38 11.78
N THR A 147 -1.54 12.82 11.40
CA THR A 147 -1.05 12.88 10.02
C THR A 147 -0.13 11.71 9.70
N GLY A 148 0.17 11.51 8.42
CA GLY A 148 1.23 10.61 7.98
C GLY A 148 2.61 11.00 8.55
N ASN A 149 2.87 12.30 8.67
CA ASN A 149 4.12 12.79 9.26
C ASN A 149 4.24 12.44 10.77
N ASP A 150 3.13 12.44 11.50
CA ASP A 150 3.13 11.96 12.89
C ASP A 150 3.51 10.48 12.95
N ALA A 151 2.94 9.64 12.09
CA ALA A 151 3.25 8.22 12.02
C ALA A 151 4.73 7.97 11.64
N VAL A 152 5.27 8.71 10.66
CA VAL A 152 6.71 8.67 10.31
C VAL A 152 7.56 9.05 11.52
N ALA A 153 7.25 10.15 12.20
CA ALA A 153 8.00 10.62 13.36
C ALA A 153 7.98 9.61 14.51
N GLU A 154 6.85 8.95 14.75
CA GLU A 154 6.70 7.88 15.74
C GLU A 154 7.55 6.66 15.39
N PHE A 155 7.57 6.25 14.13
CA PHE A 155 8.34 5.10 13.65
C PHE A 155 9.85 5.38 13.70
N VAL A 156 10.31 6.48 13.12
CA VAL A 156 11.72 6.91 13.14
C VAL A 156 12.18 7.21 14.56
N GLY A 157 11.30 7.76 15.40
CA GLY A 157 11.51 7.99 16.83
C GLY A 157 11.54 6.71 17.68
N LYS A 158 11.42 5.52 17.05
CA LYS A 158 11.44 4.20 17.71
C LYS A 158 10.34 4.06 18.77
N LYS A 159 9.15 4.61 18.47
CA LYS A 159 7.96 4.52 19.34
C LYS A 159 7.00 3.42 18.94
N ALA A 160 7.23 2.80 17.77
CA ALA A 160 6.40 1.70 17.27
C ALA A 160 7.24 0.71 16.46
N VAL A 161 6.79 -0.56 16.46
CA VAL A 161 7.41 -1.65 15.70
C VAL A 161 6.96 -1.65 14.27
N PHE A 162 5.64 -1.44 14.02
CA PHE A 162 5.00 -1.55 12.71
C PHE A 162 4.47 -0.21 12.22
N TYR A 163 4.72 0.05 10.93
CA TYR A 163 4.23 1.22 10.22
C TYR A 163 3.59 0.78 8.90
N GLN A 164 2.26 0.87 8.79
CA GLN A 164 1.58 0.56 7.52
C GLN A 164 1.91 1.64 6.48
N ASN A 165 2.74 1.26 5.54
CA ASN A 165 3.09 2.07 4.37
C ASN A 165 3.75 1.20 3.30
N GLY A 166 4.21 1.80 2.20
CA GLY A 166 4.78 1.10 1.07
C GLY A 166 6.25 1.40 0.82
N THR A 167 6.75 0.80 -0.26
CA THR A 167 8.14 0.93 -0.71
C THR A 167 8.56 2.38 -0.97
N TRP A 168 7.62 3.26 -1.29
CA TRP A 168 7.81 4.72 -1.47
C TRP A 168 8.23 5.44 -0.19
N ALA A 169 7.90 4.90 0.99
CA ALA A 169 8.23 5.51 2.27
C ALA A 169 9.71 5.32 2.69
N TYR A 170 10.51 4.58 1.90
CA TYR A 170 11.90 4.30 2.26
C TYR A 170 12.71 5.55 2.60
N ASN A 171 12.59 6.62 1.80
CA ASN A 171 13.32 7.85 2.04
C ASN A 171 13.00 8.51 3.40
N ASP A 172 11.80 8.27 3.94
CA ASP A 172 11.37 8.80 5.24
C ASP A 172 11.90 7.98 6.41
N VAL A 173 12.22 6.69 6.19
CA VAL A 173 12.60 5.75 7.26
C VAL A 173 14.03 5.22 7.18
N LYS A 174 14.77 5.51 6.11
CA LYS A 174 16.13 4.97 5.85
C LYS A 174 17.15 5.26 6.94
N ASP A 175 16.97 6.32 7.72
CA ASP A 175 17.88 6.68 8.84
C ASP A 175 17.84 5.66 9.98
N LEU A 176 16.86 4.74 10.00
CA LEU A 176 16.85 3.59 10.89
C LEU A 176 17.89 2.52 10.53
N GLY A 177 18.44 2.58 9.32
CA GLY A 177 19.39 1.63 8.74
C GLY A 177 18.71 0.49 8.00
N ASP A 178 19.22 0.17 6.82
CA ASP A 178 18.64 -0.83 5.92
C ASP A 178 18.50 -2.21 6.55
N ASP A 179 19.51 -2.64 7.30
CA ASP A 179 19.51 -3.93 8.01
C ASP A 179 18.43 -4.02 9.10
N ASN A 180 17.97 -2.87 9.60
CA ASN A 180 16.92 -2.79 10.62
C ASN A 180 15.52 -2.76 10.04
N LEU A 181 15.37 -2.50 8.74
CA LEU A 181 14.07 -2.45 8.08
C LEU A 181 13.63 -3.86 7.64
N GLY A 182 12.39 -4.19 7.96
CA GLY A 182 11.64 -5.33 7.45
C GLY A 182 10.35 -4.86 6.79
N MET A 183 9.62 -5.79 6.19
CA MET A 183 8.28 -5.54 5.67
C MET A 183 7.48 -6.83 5.71
N LEU A 184 6.29 -6.79 6.26
CA LEU A 184 5.38 -7.93 6.39
C LEU A 184 4.11 -7.68 5.56
N PRO A 185 3.46 -8.73 5.05
CA PRO A 185 2.11 -8.63 4.53
C PRO A 185 1.15 -8.11 5.61
N ILE A 186 0.05 -7.49 5.18
CA ILE A 186 -1.05 -7.15 6.09
C ILE A 186 -1.99 -8.34 6.11
N TYR A 187 -1.92 -9.13 7.16
CA TYR A 187 -2.80 -10.26 7.37
C TYR A 187 -4.13 -9.79 7.99
N ILE A 188 -5.25 -10.33 7.50
CA ILE A 188 -6.60 -9.98 7.98
C ILE A 188 -7.39 -11.19 8.47
N GLY A 189 -6.78 -12.38 8.54
CA GLY A 189 -7.45 -13.63 8.93
C GLY A 189 -8.28 -14.25 7.80
N ALA A 190 -7.94 -13.97 6.54
CA ALA A 190 -8.56 -14.61 5.38
C ALA A 190 -7.98 -16.01 5.18
N GLU A 191 -8.80 -16.94 4.67
CA GLU A 191 -8.34 -18.29 4.35
C GLU A 191 -7.24 -18.24 3.29
N GLY A 192 -6.15 -18.96 3.50
CA GLY A 192 -5.01 -19.01 2.58
C GLY A 192 -3.99 -17.86 2.74
N GLU A 193 -4.17 -16.97 3.72
CA GLU A 193 -3.25 -15.84 3.93
C GLU A 193 -1.82 -16.26 4.30
N GLU A 194 -1.60 -17.51 4.73
CA GLU A 194 -0.26 -18.04 4.98
C GLU A 194 0.62 -18.07 3.73
N ASN A 195 0.02 -18.03 2.54
CA ASN A 195 0.72 -17.90 1.25
C ASN A 195 0.71 -16.47 0.69
N GLN A 196 0.19 -15.51 1.44
CA GLN A 196 0.09 -14.13 1.02
C GLN A 196 1.46 -13.44 0.99
N GLY A 197 1.69 -12.66 -0.07
CA GLY A 197 2.77 -11.69 -0.19
C GLY A 197 2.29 -10.26 0.12
N LEU A 198 3.06 -9.27 -0.31
CA LEU A 198 2.71 -7.86 -0.15
C LEU A 198 1.59 -7.45 -1.10
N CYS A 199 0.88 -6.38 -0.76
CA CYS A 199 -0.03 -5.73 -1.69
C CYS A 199 0.79 -5.02 -2.77
N THR A 200 0.66 -5.44 -4.04
CA THR A 200 1.52 -4.97 -5.12
C THR A 200 0.69 -4.52 -6.32
N GLY A 201 1.04 -3.39 -6.90
CA GLY A 201 0.33 -2.85 -8.05
C GLY A 201 0.85 -1.50 -8.50
N SER A 202 0.01 -0.77 -9.24
CA SER A 202 0.23 0.61 -9.66
C SER A 202 -1.09 1.38 -9.63
N GLU A 203 -1.03 2.62 -9.16
CA GLU A 203 -2.12 3.59 -9.30
C GLU A 203 -1.63 4.91 -9.91
N ASN A 204 -0.35 4.95 -10.28
CA ASN A 204 0.30 6.12 -10.85
C ASN A 204 0.46 5.94 -12.36
N PHE A 205 -0.36 6.65 -13.14
CA PHE A 205 -0.41 6.50 -14.59
C PHE A 205 -0.09 7.80 -15.30
N TRP A 206 0.72 7.70 -16.35
CA TRP A 206 0.87 8.76 -17.32
C TRP A 206 -0.29 8.71 -18.31
N CYS A 207 -1.04 9.82 -18.36
CA CYS A 207 -2.07 10.06 -19.37
C CYS A 207 -1.65 11.28 -20.21
N VAL A 208 -1.79 11.19 -21.51
CA VAL A 208 -1.44 12.28 -22.43
C VAL A 208 -2.71 13.05 -22.81
N ASN A 209 -2.66 14.38 -22.74
CA ASN A 209 -3.79 15.22 -23.09
C ASN A 209 -4.03 15.20 -24.61
N ASN A 210 -5.22 14.74 -25.04
CA ASN A 210 -5.60 14.65 -26.45
C ASN A 210 -6.09 15.98 -27.07
N THR A 211 -6.20 17.05 -26.26
CA THR A 211 -6.57 18.40 -26.76
C THR A 211 -5.37 19.28 -27.04
N SER A 212 -4.16 18.80 -26.77
CA SER A 212 -2.91 19.49 -27.13
C SER A 212 -2.64 19.40 -28.64
N SER A 213 -1.72 20.22 -29.14
CA SER A 213 -1.28 20.12 -30.54
C SER A 213 -0.58 18.77 -30.81
N ASP A 214 -0.61 18.29 -32.04
CA ASP A 214 0.09 17.06 -32.43
C ASP A 214 1.60 17.13 -32.12
N GLU A 215 2.20 18.31 -32.23
CA GLU A 215 3.61 18.55 -31.89
C GLU A 215 3.87 18.37 -30.38
N ASP A 216 3.00 18.94 -29.53
CA ASP A 216 3.12 18.79 -28.07
C ASP A 216 2.89 17.36 -27.62
N ILE A 217 1.90 16.67 -28.21
CA ILE A 217 1.65 15.25 -27.95
C ILE A 217 2.89 14.43 -28.28
N GLN A 218 3.48 14.64 -29.48
CA GLN A 218 4.66 13.89 -29.91
C GLN A 218 5.86 14.19 -29.00
N ALA A 219 6.09 15.44 -28.64
CA ALA A 219 7.16 15.83 -27.70
C ALA A 219 6.98 15.17 -26.32
N THR A 220 5.74 15.10 -25.82
CA THR A 220 5.40 14.41 -24.58
C THR A 220 5.73 12.92 -24.67
N LEU A 221 5.28 12.26 -25.74
CA LEU A 221 5.55 10.82 -25.97
C LEU A 221 7.05 10.53 -26.06
N ASP A 222 7.80 11.37 -26.76
CA ASP A 222 9.26 11.22 -26.90
C ASP A 222 9.96 11.41 -25.54
N PHE A 223 9.51 12.36 -24.71
CA PHE A 223 10.02 12.56 -23.36
C PHE A 223 9.73 11.37 -22.44
N LEU A 224 8.48 10.89 -22.42
CA LEU A 224 8.11 9.73 -21.60
C LEU A 224 8.88 8.48 -22.03
N TYR A 225 9.04 8.26 -23.34
CA TYR A 225 9.83 7.17 -23.88
C TYR A 225 11.32 7.30 -23.51
N TRP A 226 11.87 8.51 -23.53
CA TRP A 226 13.21 8.80 -23.05
C TRP A 226 13.39 8.45 -21.57
N CYS A 227 12.42 8.79 -20.71
CA CYS A 227 12.47 8.49 -19.28
C CYS A 227 12.66 6.98 -19.03
N VAL A 228 11.99 6.12 -19.80
CA VAL A 228 11.98 4.66 -19.56
C VAL A 228 12.98 3.88 -20.38
N THR A 229 13.70 4.53 -21.32
CA THR A 229 14.62 3.82 -22.23
C THR A 229 16.05 4.35 -22.26
N SER A 230 16.27 5.63 -21.90
CA SER A 230 17.61 6.20 -21.85
C SER A 230 18.34 5.81 -20.57
N GLU A 231 19.66 5.76 -20.61
CA GLU A 231 20.52 5.54 -19.45
C GLU A 231 20.26 6.58 -18.34
N ALA A 232 20.14 7.87 -18.72
CA ALA A 232 19.90 8.95 -17.77
C ALA A 232 18.49 8.88 -17.17
N GLY A 233 17.46 8.58 -17.96
CA GLY A 233 16.08 8.45 -17.52
C GLY A 233 15.90 7.27 -16.56
N THR A 234 16.32 6.07 -16.96
CA THR A 234 16.18 4.86 -16.15
C THR A 234 16.99 4.93 -14.85
N SER A 235 18.20 5.54 -14.87
CA SER A 235 18.98 5.79 -13.66
C SER A 235 18.29 6.81 -12.73
N ALA A 236 17.68 7.87 -13.27
CA ALA A 236 16.97 8.83 -12.46
C ALA A 236 15.74 8.19 -11.78
N MET A 237 14.99 7.36 -12.49
CA MET A 237 13.83 6.66 -11.94
C MET A 237 14.24 5.65 -10.86
N ALA A 238 15.24 4.82 -11.09
CA ALA A 238 15.68 3.82 -10.12
C ALA A 238 16.45 4.43 -8.94
N ASP A 239 17.50 5.25 -9.21
CA ASP A 239 18.47 5.65 -8.17
C ASP A 239 18.02 6.89 -7.37
N LYS A 240 17.27 7.82 -8.03
CA LYS A 240 16.85 9.07 -7.38
C LYS A 240 15.42 9.03 -6.87
N MET A 241 14.51 8.39 -7.63
CA MET A 241 13.11 8.28 -7.27
C MET A 241 12.80 6.97 -6.52
N GLY A 242 13.68 5.97 -6.63
CA GLY A 242 13.48 4.66 -6.02
C GLY A 242 12.37 3.85 -6.70
N PHE A 243 12.06 4.12 -7.97
CA PHE A 243 10.97 3.49 -8.69
C PHE A 243 11.39 2.16 -9.32
N VAL A 244 10.49 1.19 -9.23
CA VAL A 244 10.48 0.01 -10.10
C VAL A 244 9.53 0.30 -11.25
N ILE A 245 10.06 0.44 -12.46
CA ILE A 245 9.26 0.81 -13.62
C ILE A 245 8.89 -0.44 -14.44
N PRO A 246 7.64 -0.56 -14.96
CA PRO A 246 7.18 -1.75 -15.70
C PRO A 246 7.64 -1.73 -17.18
N PHE A 247 8.89 -1.41 -17.44
CA PHE A 247 9.44 -1.30 -18.80
C PHE A 247 10.67 -2.18 -19.01
N LYS A 248 10.91 -2.58 -20.27
CA LYS A 248 11.97 -3.54 -20.65
C LYS A 248 13.38 -3.13 -20.26
N LYS A 249 13.65 -1.83 -20.11
CA LYS A 249 14.97 -1.30 -19.73
C LYS A 249 15.01 -0.79 -18.29
N ALA A 250 14.07 -1.24 -17.45
CA ALA A 250 14.10 -0.94 -16.02
C ALA A 250 15.45 -1.30 -15.41
N LYS A 251 15.92 -0.46 -14.50
CA LYS A 251 17.08 -0.75 -13.64
C LYS A 251 16.60 -1.24 -12.29
N ASP A 252 17.39 -2.07 -11.64
CA ASP A 252 17.15 -2.49 -10.27
C ASP A 252 17.25 -1.30 -9.35
N SER A 253 16.33 -1.22 -8.39
CA SER A 253 16.33 -0.21 -7.34
C SER A 253 17.23 -0.65 -6.18
N THR A 254 17.92 0.30 -5.56
CA THR A 254 18.72 0.07 -4.34
C THR A 254 17.90 0.13 -3.06
N ASN A 255 16.59 0.38 -3.15
CA ASN A 255 15.68 0.44 -2.01
C ASN A 255 15.50 -0.96 -1.38
N PRO A 256 15.89 -1.18 -0.11
CA PRO A 256 15.81 -2.49 0.54
C PRO A 256 14.38 -2.99 0.71
N LEU A 257 13.37 -2.12 0.81
CA LEU A 257 11.97 -2.54 0.89
C LEU A 257 11.52 -3.17 -0.43
N ILE A 258 12.05 -2.71 -1.57
CA ILE A 258 11.81 -3.35 -2.88
C ILE A 258 12.50 -4.71 -2.95
N THR A 259 13.71 -4.84 -2.41
CA THR A 259 14.40 -6.14 -2.32
C THR A 259 13.57 -7.14 -1.52
N ILE A 260 12.97 -6.70 -0.41
CA ILE A 260 12.07 -7.54 0.40
C ILE A 260 10.81 -7.92 -0.39
N ALA A 261 10.19 -6.96 -1.10
CA ALA A 261 9.02 -7.22 -1.93
C ALA A 261 9.31 -8.27 -3.02
N ASN A 262 10.46 -8.14 -3.71
CA ASN A 262 10.91 -9.11 -4.71
C ASN A 262 11.19 -10.48 -4.11
N GLN A 263 11.67 -10.55 -2.85
CA GLN A 263 11.91 -11.82 -2.16
C GLN A 263 10.61 -12.59 -1.92
N TYR A 264 9.51 -11.91 -1.51
CA TYR A 264 8.21 -12.56 -1.38
C TYR A 264 7.77 -13.23 -2.69
N VAL A 265 7.95 -12.55 -3.83
CA VAL A 265 7.64 -13.11 -5.15
C VAL A 265 8.55 -14.29 -5.47
N ALA A 266 9.85 -14.19 -5.20
CA ALA A 266 10.84 -15.26 -5.41
C ALA A 266 10.56 -16.50 -4.56
N ASP A 267 10.03 -16.30 -3.35
CA ASP A 267 9.61 -17.37 -2.43
C ASP A 267 8.25 -17.99 -2.80
N GLY A 268 7.65 -17.55 -3.91
CA GLY A 268 6.39 -18.08 -4.43
C GLY A 268 5.15 -17.60 -3.67
N LYS A 269 5.26 -16.50 -2.91
CA LYS A 269 4.10 -15.89 -2.25
C LYS A 269 3.21 -15.18 -3.25
N THR A 270 1.91 -15.22 -3.02
CA THR A 270 0.90 -14.59 -3.88
C THR A 270 0.75 -13.13 -3.50
N SER A 271 1.06 -12.20 -4.41
CA SER A 271 0.80 -10.78 -4.21
C SER A 271 -0.70 -10.51 -4.11
N VAL A 272 -1.08 -9.57 -3.28
CA VAL A 272 -2.43 -9.02 -3.23
C VAL A 272 -2.51 -7.88 -4.24
N ASP A 273 -3.30 -8.07 -5.30
CA ASP A 273 -3.44 -7.06 -6.34
C ASP A 273 -4.21 -5.83 -5.83
N TRP A 274 -3.89 -4.67 -6.39
CA TRP A 274 -4.59 -3.43 -6.07
C TRP A 274 -5.92 -3.35 -6.80
N CYS A 275 -7.00 -3.23 -6.03
CA CYS A 275 -8.37 -3.09 -6.53
C CYS A 275 -8.84 -1.63 -6.60
N PHE A 276 -7.92 -0.66 -6.52
CA PHE A 276 -8.25 0.78 -6.41
C PHE A 276 -9.05 1.31 -7.60
N SER A 277 -8.79 0.80 -8.81
CA SER A 277 -9.51 1.19 -10.03
C SER A 277 -10.99 0.76 -10.04
N THR A 278 -11.37 -0.16 -9.15
CA THR A 278 -12.75 -0.64 -9.02
C THR A 278 -13.51 0.07 -7.89
N MET A 279 -12.82 0.84 -7.05
CA MET A 279 -13.44 1.62 -5.97
C MET A 279 -14.23 2.78 -6.57
N PRO A 280 -15.47 3.07 -6.08
CA PRO A 280 -16.42 3.91 -6.79
C PRO A 280 -15.95 5.35 -7.03
N SER A 281 -15.68 6.13 -5.96
CA SER A 281 -15.37 7.55 -6.11
C SER A 281 -14.59 8.09 -4.90
N GLU A 282 -14.07 9.31 -5.02
CA GLU A 282 -13.46 10.00 -3.89
C GLU A 282 -14.49 10.32 -2.79
N GLU A 283 -15.74 10.57 -3.14
CA GLU A 283 -16.81 10.78 -2.15
C GLU A 283 -17.07 9.50 -1.35
N TRP A 284 -17.13 8.36 -2.00
CA TRP A 284 -17.23 7.05 -1.36
C TRP A 284 -16.05 6.80 -0.41
N LYS A 285 -14.80 6.98 -0.88
CA LYS A 285 -13.59 6.82 -0.06
C LYS A 285 -13.62 7.72 1.18
N ASN A 286 -14.06 8.99 1.02
CA ASN A 286 -14.19 9.93 2.13
C ASN A 286 -15.28 9.52 3.12
N GLY A 287 -16.38 8.94 2.64
CA GLY A 287 -17.44 8.35 3.48
C GLY A 287 -16.89 7.21 4.35
N VAL A 288 -16.16 6.28 3.74
CA VAL A 288 -15.49 5.16 4.45
C VAL A 288 -14.50 5.70 5.49
N GLY A 289 -13.64 6.65 5.12
CA GLY A 289 -12.67 7.26 6.03
C GLY A 289 -13.33 7.94 7.23
N SER A 290 -14.44 8.66 6.99
CA SER A 290 -15.22 9.32 8.06
C SER A 290 -15.85 8.31 9.01
N ALA A 291 -16.42 7.22 8.49
CA ALA A 291 -17.02 6.15 9.28
C ALA A 291 -15.98 5.40 10.13
N LEU A 292 -14.81 5.07 9.55
CA LEU A 292 -13.69 4.46 10.28
C LEU A 292 -13.21 5.35 11.43
N THR A 293 -13.12 6.65 11.20
CA THR A 293 -12.69 7.63 12.20
C THR A 293 -13.70 7.74 13.32
N ALA A 294 -15.00 7.81 13.00
CA ALA A 294 -16.08 7.87 14.00
C ALA A 294 -16.16 6.58 14.84
N TYR A 295 -15.98 5.41 14.20
CA TYR A 295 -15.91 4.14 14.90
C TYR A 295 -14.73 4.10 15.89
N ALA A 296 -13.54 4.47 15.45
CA ALA A 296 -12.36 4.50 16.31
C ALA A 296 -12.54 5.45 17.52
N ALA A 297 -13.20 6.59 17.31
CA ALA A 297 -13.49 7.57 18.38
C ALA A 297 -14.63 7.15 19.30
N GLY A 298 -15.32 6.04 19.04
CA GLY A 298 -16.49 5.60 19.79
C GLY A 298 -17.75 6.49 19.60
N THR A 299 -17.78 7.28 18.52
CA THR A 299 -18.92 8.15 18.15
C THR A 299 -19.75 7.57 17.00
N GLY A 300 -19.30 6.50 16.38
CA GLY A 300 -20.00 5.73 15.36
C GLY A 300 -19.91 4.23 15.65
N SER A 301 -20.63 3.43 14.88
CA SER A 301 -20.66 1.98 14.97
C SER A 301 -19.90 1.33 13.80
N TRP A 302 -19.60 0.04 13.90
CA TRP A 302 -19.08 -0.71 12.75
C TRP A 302 -20.11 -0.84 11.62
N ASP A 303 -21.40 -0.88 11.94
CA ASP A 303 -22.47 -0.89 10.95
C ASP A 303 -22.48 0.38 10.08
N ASP A 304 -22.02 1.52 10.61
CA ASP A 304 -21.85 2.74 9.81
C ASP A 304 -20.71 2.56 8.79
N VAL A 305 -19.63 1.85 9.15
CA VAL A 305 -18.54 1.52 8.23
C VAL A 305 -19.02 0.56 7.14
N VAL A 306 -19.77 -0.49 7.52
CA VAL A 306 -20.37 -1.45 6.56
C VAL A 306 -21.32 -0.74 5.60
N THR A 307 -22.07 0.26 6.08
CA THR A 307 -22.99 1.03 5.23
C THR A 307 -22.27 1.97 4.28
N ALA A 308 -21.06 2.43 4.64
CA ALA A 308 -20.24 3.32 3.81
C ALA A 308 -19.47 2.58 2.72
N LEU A 309 -19.25 1.28 2.89
CA LEU A 309 -18.60 0.38 1.92
C LEU A 309 -19.60 -0.19 0.93
#